data_d39c907618059a6f8e0259ba9d54cb1d
#
_entry.id   d39c907618059a6f8e0259ba9d54cb1d
#
_cell.length_a   1.000
_cell.length_b   1.000
_cell.length_c   1.000
_cell.angle_alpha   90.00
_cell.angle_beta   90.00
_cell.angle_gamma   90.00
#
_symmetry.space_group_name_H-M   'P 1'
#
loop_
_entity.id
_entity.type
_entity.pdbx_description
1 polymer ?
#
loop_
_entity_poly.entity_id
_entity_poly.type
_entity_poly.pdbx_seq_one_letter_code
_entity_poly.pdbx_strand_id
1 'polypeptide(L)'
;SASNEWIKYSLILSYNTQTESTTYHIVSFKNANDVLNTTLNFNEKYLINNVNKVDDFLFFTDNYNPPRKINVTKQYQYPTTIAGEDDSTVYNDILVIKSPPTKSPSIQNLNTNVQDTFMEERFICFAYRYKYEDDEFSATSQWTSPSFIPKPFNLSIENYLNEGMVNNTNTAIITYNSGPSIVTGIEILFKEANSNIIKIIEEINKTQNGVVNDTDYEYTFTDSKIFTILSEGEILRLYDNVPLLANSQTLMGNRIMYGNYVEGYDLKDVNGNT
;
A
#
# COMPACT_ATOMS: atom_id res chain seq x y z
N SER A 1 36.67 -0.79 -31.76
CA SER A 1 37.20 -0.29 -30.51
C SER A 1 36.10 -0.42 -29.47
N ALA A 2 36.22 -1.37 -28.55
CA ALA A 2 35.34 -1.49 -27.42
C ALA A 2 35.60 -0.25 -26.56
N SER A 3 34.59 0.61 -26.41
CA SER A 3 34.60 1.68 -25.44
C SER A 3 34.67 1.02 -24.08
N ASN A 4 35.68 1.32 -23.28
CA ASN A 4 35.73 0.99 -21.86
C ASN A 4 34.61 1.79 -21.15
N GLU A 5 33.38 1.27 -21.16
CA GLU A 5 32.29 1.83 -20.41
C GLU A 5 32.49 1.44 -18.94
N TRP A 6 32.75 2.42 -18.10
CA TRP A 6 32.82 2.21 -16.66
C TRP A 6 31.43 1.92 -16.11
N ILE A 7 31.24 0.71 -15.61
CA ILE A 7 30.01 0.31 -14.94
C ILE A 7 30.16 0.65 -13.44
N LYS A 8 29.24 1.46 -12.93
CA LYS A 8 29.14 1.74 -11.48
C LYS A 8 28.18 0.74 -10.83
N TYR A 9 28.63 0.16 -9.73
CA TYR A 9 27.83 -0.75 -8.91
C TYR A 9 27.48 -0.09 -7.59
N SER A 10 26.24 -0.29 -7.14
CA SER A 10 25.77 -0.04 -5.78
C SER A 10 25.29 -1.36 -5.21
N LEU A 11 25.71 -1.70 -4.02
CA LEU A 11 25.35 -3.00 -3.45
C LEU A 11 25.20 -2.91 -1.92
N ILE A 12 24.32 -3.76 -1.40
CA ILE A 12 24.18 -4.04 0.01
C ILE A 12 24.47 -5.53 0.22
N LEU A 13 25.43 -5.81 1.07
CA LEU A 13 25.86 -7.17 1.37
C LEU A 13 26.05 -7.34 2.87
N SER A 14 25.93 -8.58 3.33
CA SER A 14 26.36 -8.97 4.67
C SER A 14 27.51 -9.96 4.59
N TYR A 15 28.43 -9.87 5.56
CA TYR A 15 29.54 -10.80 5.71
C TYR A 15 29.43 -11.52 7.05
N ASN A 16 29.39 -12.83 7.01
CA ASN A 16 29.40 -13.65 8.20
C ASN A 16 30.85 -13.98 8.54
N THR A 17 31.33 -13.45 9.66
CA THR A 17 32.71 -13.63 10.12
C THR A 17 33.03 -15.04 10.64
N GLN A 18 32.01 -15.81 11.00
CA GLN A 18 32.20 -17.19 11.50
C GLN A 18 32.31 -18.20 10.35
N THR A 19 31.51 -18.02 9.30
CA THR A 19 31.48 -18.90 8.13
C THR A 19 32.30 -18.37 6.96
N GLU A 20 32.89 -17.16 7.10
CA GLU A 20 33.61 -16.46 6.06
C GLU A 20 32.84 -16.32 4.74
N SER A 21 31.51 -16.21 4.84
CA SER A 21 30.62 -16.16 3.68
C SER A 21 30.03 -14.78 3.49
N THR A 22 29.89 -14.38 2.22
CA THR A 22 29.24 -13.11 1.83
C THR A 22 27.87 -13.42 1.24
N THR A 23 26.85 -12.71 1.72
CA THR A 23 25.51 -12.74 1.14
C THR A 23 25.19 -11.39 0.51
N TYR A 24 24.84 -11.39 -0.77
CA TYR A 24 24.41 -10.19 -1.49
C TYR A 24 22.89 -10.06 -1.34
N HIS A 25 22.42 -8.99 -0.70
CA HIS A 25 20.99 -8.73 -0.51
C HIS A 25 20.41 -8.00 -1.71
N ILE A 26 21.11 -6.97 -2.18
CA ILE A 26 20.71 -6.21 -3.35
C ILE A 26 21.95 -5.70 -4.10
N VAL A 27 21.93 -5.83 -5.41
CA VAL A 27 22.96 -5.29 -6.31
C VAL A 27 22.27 -4.45 -7.35
N SER A 28 22.70 -3.22 -7.51
CA SER A 28 22.22 -2.28 -8.52
C SER A 28 23.41 -1.81 -9.33
N PHE A 29 23.26 -1.66 -10.63
CA PHE A 29 24.35 -1.17 -11.49
C PHE A 29 23.84 -0.07 -12.42
N LYS A 30 24.76 0.80 -12.80
CA LYS A 30 24.52 1.92 -13.69
C LYS A 30 25.37 1.73 -14.93
N ASN A 31 24.77 1.73 -16.11
CA ASN A 31 25.51 1.70 -17.36
C ASN A 31 25.98 3.12 -17.77
N ALA A 32 26.88 3.22 -18.74
CA ALA A 32 27.46 4.49 -19.19
C ALA A 32 26.45 5.50 -19.75
N ASN A 33 25.29 5.05 -20.18
CA ASN A 33 24.25 5.92 -20.74
C ASN A 33 23.30 6.50 -19.69
N ASP A 34 23.57 6.27 -18.43
CA ASP A 34 22.81 6.80 -17.27
C ASP A 34 21.32 6.42 -17.26
N VAL A 35 20.95 5.49 -18.13
CA VAL A 35 19.60 5.02 -18.29
C VAL A 35 19.52 3.65 -17.64
N LEU A 36 18.78 3.57 -16.56
CA LEU A 36 18.23 2.36 -15.95
C LEU A 36 19.14 1.56 -15.01
N ASN A 37 18.52 1.22 -13.93
CA ASN A 37 18.89 0.38 -12.81
C ASN A 37 19.61 1.08 -11.67
N THR A 38 18.91 2.07 -11.17
CA THR A 38 19.37 2.84 -10.02
C THR A 38 18.57 2.53 -8.77
N THR A 39 18.13 1.28 -8.60
CA THR A 39 17.34 0.89 -7.41
C THR A 39 17.99 1.43 -6.13
N LEU A 40 19.29 1.23 -5.95
CA LEU A 40 20.01 1.80 -4.82
C LEU A 40 20.42 3.25 -5.05
N ASN A 41 20.73 3.65 -6.29
CA ASN A 41 21.08 5.02 -6.66
C ASN A 41 22.00 5.73 -5.65
N PHE A 42 22.99 5.01 -5.11
CA PHE A 42 23.95 5.61 -4.18
C PHE A 42 24.83 6.62 -4.89
N ASN A 43 25.08 7.73 -4.23
CA ASN A 43 25.91 8.81 -4.76
C ASN A 43 27.10 9.05 -3.81
N GLU A 44 28.30 9.13 -4.37
CA GLU A 44 29.56 9.32 -3.61
C GLU A 44 29.58 10.59 -2.76
N LYS A 45 28.79 11.59 -3.12
CA LYS A 45 28.69 12.87 -2.39
C LYS A 45 27.73 12.81 -1.20
N TYR A 46 26.84 11.81 -1.18
CA TYR A 46 25.79 11.66 -0.18
C TYR A 46 26.00 10.37 0.58
N LEU A 47 26.59 10.49 1.75
CA LEU A 47 26.94 9.33 2.57
C LEU A 47 25.71 8.88 3.39
N ILE A 48 25.60 7.58 3.59
CA ILE A 48 24.66 7.00 4.54
C ILE A 48 25.20 7.30 5.95
N ASN A 49 24.58 8.24 6.65
CA ASN A 49 25.06 8.69 7.95
C ASN A 49 24.58 7.80 9.10
N ASN A 50 23.39 7.21 8.97
CA ASN A 50 22.80 6.39 10.00
C ASN A 50 22.13 5.16 9.40
N VAL A 51 22.35 4.02 10.03
CA VAL A 51 21.73 2.74 9.70
C VAL A 51 21.16 2.16 10.99
N ASN A 52 19.87 1.79 10.96
CA ASN A 52 19.21 1.18 12.09
C ASN A 52 18.68 -0.20 11.68
N LYS A 53 18.91 -1.21 12.51
CA LYS A 53 18.36 -2.55 12.33
C LYS A 53 17.24 -2.78 13.34
N VAL A 54 16.08 -3.18 12.85
CA VAL A 54 14.91 -3.61 13.65
C VAL A 54 14.50 -4.97 13.13
N ASP A 55 14.60 -5.98 13.95
CA ASP A 55 14.39 -7.38 13.56
C ASP A 55 15.18 -7.74 12.29
N ASP A 56 14.50 -8.12 11.23
CA ASP A 56 15.12 -8.45 9.94
C ASP A 56 15.20 -7.27 8.97
N PHE A 57 14.75 -6.08 9.38
CA PHE A 57 14.77 -4.88 8.54
C PHE A 57 15.95 -3.99 8.86
N LEU A 58 16.63 -3.54 7.80
CA LEU A 58 17.68 -2.55 7.83
C LEU A 58 17.17 -1.25 7.24
N PHE A 59 17.08 -0.20 8.05
CA PHE A 59 16.63 1.13 7.65
C PHE A 59 17.82 2.04 7.44
N PHE A 60 17.80 2.86 6.38
CA PHE A 60 18.87 3.80 6.07
C PHE A 60 18.38 4.99 5.26
N THR A 61 19.11 6.09 5.34
CA THR A 61 18.87 7.31 4.56
C THR A 61 20.19 7.97 4.19
N ASP A 62 20.22 8.64 3.03
CA ASP A 62 21.40 9.29 2.45
C ASP A 62 21.15 10.75 2.04
N ASN A 63 20.00 11.32 2.35
CA ASN A 63 19.59 12.68 1.96
C ASN A 63 19.61 12.95 0.43
N TYR A 64 19.69 11.90 -0.38
CA TYR A 64 19.66 11.98 -1.84
C TYR A 64 18.49 11.17 -2.41
N ASN A 65 18.21 10.07 -1.75
CA ASN A 65 17.08 9.21 -2.06
C ASN A 65 16.07 9.25 -0.91
N PRO A 66 14.81 8.88 -1.15
CA PRO A 66 13.85 8.68 -0.07
C PRO A 66 14.36 7.69 0.97
N PRO A 67 13.91 7.78 2.24
CA PRO A 67 14.24 6.80 3.26
C PRO A 67 13.91 5.37 2.81
N ARG A 68 14.83 4.45 3.05
CA ARG A 68 14.78 3.08 2.54
C ARG A 68 14.89 2.05 3.65
N LYS A 69 14.33 0.87 3.35
CA LYS A 69 14.48 -0.33 4.17
C LYS A 69 14.74 -1.53 3.28
N ILE A 70 15.49 -2.48 3.78
CA ILE A 70 15.63 -3.80 3.17
C ILE A 70 15.38 -4.88 4.22
N ASN A 71 14.80 -5.99 3.82
CA ASN A 71 14.73 -7.19 4.63
C ASN A 71 15.99 -8.03 4.38
N VAL A 72 16.84 -8.19 5.40
CA VAL A 72 18.13 -8.88 5.27
C VAL A 72 17.99 -10.41 5.15
N THR A 73 16.81 -10.97 5.30
CA THR A 73 16.53 -12.39 5.04
C THR A 73 16.16 -12.66 3.60
N LYS A 74 15.85 -11.61 2.82
CA LYS A 74 15.47 -11.71 1.42
C LYS A 74 16.67 -11.47 0.49
N GLN A 75 16.59 -12.11 -0.67
CA GLN A 75 17.39 -11.76 -1.84
C GLN A 75 16.44 -11.06 -2.83
N TYR A 76 16.72 -9.79 -3.10
CA TYR A 76 15.96 -9.04 -4.09
C TYR A 76 16.40 -9.50 -5.48
N GLN A 77 15.43 -9.71 -6.38
CA GLN A 77 15.73 -10.09 -7.75
C GLN A 77 16.42 -8.93 -8.47
N TYR A 78 17.47 -9.25 -9.20
CA TYR A 78 18.16 -8.29 -10.05
C TYR A 78 17.63 -8.42 -11.47
N PRO A 79 17.50 -7.32 -12.20
CA PRO A 79 17.30 -7.43 -13.63
C PRO A 79 18.53 -8.12 -14.24
N THR A 80 18.30 -9.26 -14.83
CA THR A 80 19.35 -10.08 -15.47
C THR A 80 19.73 -9.58 -16.87
N THR A 81 18.99 -8.60 -17.40
CA THR A 81 19.16 -8.06 -18.74
C THR A 81 19.37 -6.54 -18.72
N ILE A 82 20.38 -6.07 -19.43
CA ILE A 82 20.78 -4.67 -19.56
C ILE A 82 19.77 -3.85 -20.41
N ALA A 83 18.78 -4.48 -21.00
CA ALA A 83 17.86 -3.87 -21.94
C ALA A 83 16.41 -3.90 -21.43
N GLY A 84 15.97 -2.79 -20.84
CA GLY A 84 14.56 -2.42 -20.88
C GLY A 84 13.61 -3.03 -19.86
N GLU A 85 14.07 -3.78 -18.88
CA GLU A 85 13.20 -4.23 -17.80
C GLU A 85 13.10 -3.16 -16.70
N ASP A 86 11.87 -2.87 -16.33
CA ASP A 86 11.52 -1.85 -15.34
C ASP A 86 11.96 -2.30 -13.93
N ASP A 87 12.96 -1.61 -13.37
CA ASP A 87 13.46 -1.81 -12.00
C ASP A 87 12.57 -1.13 -10.95
N SER A 88 11.46 -0.56 -11.38
CA SER A 88 10.54 0.19 -10.52
C SER A 88 9.96 -0.66 -9.39
N THR A 89 9.74 -1.95 -9.62
CA THR A 89 9.22 -2.87 -8.60
C THR A 89 10.18 -2.98 -7.43
N VAL A 90 11.46 -3.29 -7.66
CA VAL A 90 12.45 -3.41 -6.59
C VAL A 90 12.70 -2.07 -5.91
N TYR A 91 12.68 -0.96 -6.66
CA TYR A 91 12.80 0.38 -6.07
C TYR A 91 11.66 0.66 -5.07
N ASN A 92 10.43 0.39 -5.44
CA ASN A 92 9.28 0.57 -4.57
C ASN A 92 9.30 -0.36 -3.34
N ASP A 93 9.81 -1.57 -3.52
CA ASP A 93 9.89 -2.58 -2.47
C ASP A 93 10.82 -2.16 -1.32
N ILE A 94 11.84 -1.35 -1.62
CA ILE A 94 12.80 -0.88 -0.61
C ILE A 94 12.47 0.48 0.00
N LEU A 95 11.39 1.15 -0.42
CA LEU A 95 10.94 2.40 0.20
C LEU A 95 10.32 2.15 1.57
N VAL A 96 10.58 3.07 2.50
CA VAL A 96 9.91 3.04 3.82
C VAL A 96 8.45 3.47 3.69
N ILE A 97 8.16 4.43 2.82
CA ILE A 97 6.78 4.91 2.59
C ILE A 97 5.88 3.78 2.09
N LYS A 98 4.66 3.73 2.63
CA LYS A 98 3.63 2.75 2.24
C LYS A 98 2.69 3.37 1.23
N SER A 99 2.75 2.92 0.00
CA SER A 99 1.83 3.36 -1.04
C SER A 99 0.42 2.86 -0.75
N PRO A 100 -0.59 3.75 -0.68
CA PRO A 100 -1.97 3.33 -0.57
C PRO A 100 -2.44 2.68 -1.88
N PRO A 101 -3.57 1.93 -1.86
CA PRO A 101 -4.18 1.48 -3.09
C PRO A 101 -4.51 2.64 -4.02
N THR A 102 -3.98 2.62 -5.23
CA THR A 102 -4.23 3.66 -6.25
C THR A 102 -5.56 3.45 -6.96
N LYS A 103 -6.02 2.19 -7.03
CA LYS A 103 -7.30 1.84 -7.64
C LYS A 103 -8.42 1.93 -6.61
N SER A 104 -9.40 2.78 -6.87
CA SER A 104 -10.59 2.87 -6.03
C SER A 104 -11.39 1.56 -6.11
N PRO A 105 -11.98 1.09 -5.01
CA PRO A 105 -12.87 -0.05 -5.07
C PRO A 105 -14.11 0.31 -5.88
N SER A 106 -14.65 -0.64 -6.63
CA SER A 106 -15.96 -0.54 -7.26
C SER A 106 -16.98 -1.37 -6.49
N ILE A 107 -18.25 -0.97 -6.57
CA ILE A 107 -19.34 -1.63 -5.86
C ILE A 107 -20.44 -1.96 -6.82
N GLN A 108 -20.93 -3.19 -6.71
CA GLN A 108 -22.18 -3.62 -7.34
C GLN A 108 -23.20 -3.90 -6.23
N ASN A 109 -24.25 -3.09 -6.19
CA ASN A 109 -25.33 -3.25 -5.24
C ASN A 109 -26.38 -4.23 -5.78
N LEU A 110 -26.83 -5.14 -4.94
CA LEU A 110 -27.81 -6.16 -5.29
C LEU A 110 -28.92 -6.23 -4.23
N ASN A 111 -30.09 -6.64 -4.67
CA ASN A 111 -31.14 -7.14 -3.81
C ASN A 111 -31.28 -8.64 -4.08
N THR A 112 -30.88 -9.43 -3.13
CA THR A 112 -30.91 -10.89 -3.21
C THR A 112 -31.93 -11.44 -2.20
N ASN A 113 -32.19 -12.73 -2.23
CA ASN A 113 -33.11 -13.39 -1.30
C ASN A 113 -32.57 -13.55 0.13
N VAL A 114 -31.54 -12.77 0.50
CA VAL A 114 -31.01 -12.72 1.86
C VAL A 114 -31.99 -11.96 2.76
N GLN A 115 -32.32 -12.54 3.90
CA GLN A 115 -33.31 -11.94 4.84
C GLN A 115 -32.69 -10.86 5.73
N ASP A 116 -31.41 -10.51 5.55
CA ASP A 116 -30.74 -9.51 6.34
C ASP A 116 -31.04 -8.10 5.82
N THR A 117 -31.53 -7.23 6.70
CA THR A 117 -31.90 -5.85 6.42
C THR A 117 -30.83 -4.84 6.85
N PHE A 118 -29.65 -5.31 7.27
CA PHE A 118 -28.59 -4.44 7.80
C PHE A 118 -28.24 -3.28 6.87
N MET A 119 -28.17 -3.54 5.56
CA MET A 119 -27.83 -2.52 4.57
C MET A 119 -29.02 -1.64 4.17
N GLU A 120 -30.26 -2.11 4.34
CA GLU A 120 -31.45 -1.35 3.95
C GLU A 120 -31.64 -0.09 4.80
N GLU A 121 -31.22 -0.13 6.05
CA GLU A 121 -31.33 0.99 7.00
C GLU A 121 -30.10 1.91 7.01
N ARG A 122 -29.04 1.55 6.26
CA ARG A 122 -27.73 2.23 6.29
C ARG A 122 -27.21 2.52 4.91
N PHE A 123 -26.59 3.68 4.78
CA PHE A 123 -25.84 4.04 3.58
C PHE A 123 -24.36 3.71 3.81
N ILE A 124 -23.92 2.56 3.32
CA ILE A 124 -22.59 2.03 3.57
C ILE A 124 -21.66 2.39 2.42
N CYS A 125 -20.49 2.91 2.76
CA CYS A 125 -19.37 3.13 1.85
C CYS A 125 -18.25 2.14 2.17
N PHE A 126 -17.56 1.66 1.15
CA PHE A 126 -16.46 0.71 1.27
C PHE A 126 -15.14 1.31 0.82
N ALA A 127 -14.07 0.85 1.43
CA ALA A 127 -12.69 1.11 1.06
C ALA A 127 -11.84 -0.12 1.37
N TYR A 128 -10.59 -0.12 0.96
CA TYR A 128 -9.62 -1.13 1.37
C TYR A 128 -8.25 -0.51 1.60
N ARG A 129 -7.39 -1.22 2.31
CA ARG A 129 -5.99 -0.83 2.52
C ARG A 129 -5.08 -2.04 2.43
N TYR A 130 -3.81 -1.80 2.21
CA TYR A 130 -2.80 -2.84 2.13
C TYR A 130 -2.10 -3.05 3.46
N LYS A 131 -1.82 -4.31 3.77
CA LYS A 131 -0.89 -4.73 4.81
C LYS A 131 0.41 -5.14 4.14
N TYR A 132 1.51 -4.58 4.61
CA TYR A 132 2.83 -4.83 4.07
C TYR A 132 3.58 -5.90 4.86
N GLU A 133 4.71 -6.35 4.34
CA GLU A 133 5.53 -7.42 4.93
C GLU A 133 6.13 -7.10 6.30
N ASP A 134 6.16 -5.84 6.70
CA ASP A 134 6.57 -5.35 8.01
C ASP A 134 5.40 -5.19 8.98
N ASP A 135 4.25 -5.79 8.66
CA ASP A 135 2.99 -5.72 9.40
C ASP A 135 2.40 -4.30 9.53
N GLU A 136 2.95 -3.33 8.81
CA GLU A 136 2.36 -2.00 8.75
C GLU A 136 1.27 -1.90 7.68
N PHE A 137 0.30 -1.02 7.92
CA PHE A 137 -0.78 -0.75 6.99
C PHE A 137 -0.54 0.54 6.21
N SER A 138 -1.01 0.57 4.97
CA SER A 138 -1.08 1.80 4.18
C SER A 138 -2.21 2.72 4.65
N ALA A 139 -2.25 3.93 4.15
CA ALA A 139 -3.47 4.73 4.16
C ALA A 139 -4.58 4.01 3.37
N THR A 140 -5.83 4.39 3.59
CA THR A 140 -6.99 3.80 2.92
C THR A 140 -7.08 4.24 1.46
N SER A 141 -7.65 3.39 0.61
CA SER A 141 -8.09 3.76 -0.74
C SER A 141 -9.16 4.87 -0.68
N GLN A 142 -9.52 5.39 -1.82
CA GLN A 142 -10.73 6.21 -1.93
C GLN A 142 -11.96 5.39 -1.54
N TRP A 143 -12.97 6.05 -0.97
CA TRP A 143 -14.23 5.45 -0.60
C TRP A 143 -15.16 5.32 -1.80
N THR A 144 -15.93 4.24 -1.85
CA THR A 144 -17.02 4.08 -2.83
C THR A 144 -18.12 5.14 -2.60
N SER A 145 -18.98 5.33 -3.58
CA SER A 145 -20.27 5.93 -3.33
C SER A 145 -21.07 5.10 -2.31
N PRO A 146 -22.02 5.72 -1.59
CA PRO A 146 -22.90 4.98 -0.69
C PRO A 146 -23.68 3.89 -1.42
N SER A 147 -23.82 2.73 -0.77
CA SER A 147 -24.59 1.61 -1.28
C SER A 147 -26.08 1.95 -1.27
N PHE A 148 -26.69 2.01 -2.45
CA PHE A 148 -28.08 2.41 -2.58
C PHE A 148 -28.71 1.83 -3.86
N ILE A 149 -29.88 1.19 -3.68
CA ILE A 149 -30.80 0.83 -4.75
C ILE A 149 -32.19 1.39 -4.37
N PRO A 150 -32.74 2.35 -5.12
CA PRO A 150 -34.04 2.88 -4.80
C PRO A 150 -35.15 1.82 -5.04
N LYS A 151 -36.13 1.75 -4.15
CA LYS A 151 -37.41 1.08 -4.46
C LYS A 151 -38.18 1.85 -5.54
N PRO A 152 -39.14 1.27 -6.21
CA PRO A 152 -40.00 1.98 -7.15
C PRO A 152 -40.64 3.22 -6.51
N PHE A 153 -40.80 4.29 -7.31
CA PHE A 153 -41.46 5.51 -6.84
C PHE A 153 -42.83 5.20 -6.27
N ASN A 154 -43.07 5.59 -5.03
CA ASN A 154 -44.35 5.41 -4.35
C ASN A 154 -44.60 6.62 -3.43
N LEU A 155 -45.49 7.51 -3.83
CA LEU A 155 -45.85 8.65 -3.01
C LEU A 155 -46.99 8.26 -2.04
N SER A 156 -46.70 8.29 -0.74
CA SER A 156 -47.69 8.14 0.30
C SER A 156 -48.53 9.44 0.38
N ILE A 157 -49.86 9.28 0.20
CA ILE A 157 -50.80 10.40 0.32
C ILE A 157 -50.98 10.82 1.77
N GLU A 158 -50.78 9.90 2.72
CA GLU A 158 -50.93 10.17 4.14
C GLU A 158 -49.76 10.98 4.72
N ASN A 159 -48.54 10.68 4.31
CA ASN A 159 -47.33 11.26 4.85
C ASN A 159 -46.66 12.29 3.90
N TYR A 160 -47.15 12.40 2.67
CA TYR A 160 -46.54 13.19 1.59
C TYR A 160 -45.07 12.87 1.32
N LEU A 161 -44.62 11.64 1.65
CA LEU A 161 -43.30 11.14 1.47
C LEU A 161 -43.20 10.19 0.28
N ASN A 162 -42.08 10.27 -0.44
CA ASN A 162 -41.75 9.30 -1.46
C ASN A 162 -41.18 8.04 -0.80
N GLU A 163 -42.01 7.04 -0.56
CA GLU A 163 -41.61 5.75 0.02
C GLU A 163 -40.70 4.93 -0.91
N GLY A 164 -40.63 5.27 -2.19
CA GLY A 164 -39.69 4.67 -3.15
C GLY A 164 -38.25 5.11 -2.96
N MET A 165 -37.99 6.15 -2.16
CA MET A 165 -36.59 6.61 -1.85
C MET A 165 -35.98 5.81 -0.70
N VAL A 166 -36.52 4.71 -0.29
CA VAL A 166 -35.95 3.78 0.68
C VAL A 166 -34.92 2.89 0.00
N ASN A 167 -33.80 2.65 0.70
CA ASN A 167 -32.76 1.75 0.21
C ASN A 167 -33.27 0.30 0.16
N ASN A 168 -33.04 -0.37 -0.95
CA ASN A 168 -33.43 -1.76 -1.19
C ASN A 168 -32.21 -2.69 -1.35
N THR A 169 -31.02 -2.21 -1.00
CA THR A 169 -29.79 -3.02 -1.09
C THR A 169 -29.65 -3.91 0.14
N ASN A 170 -29.44 -5.19 -0.06
CA ASN A 170 -29.11 -6.13 1.01
C ASN A 170 -27.79 -6.87 0.76
N THR A 171 -27.20 -6.71 -0.43
CA THR A 171 -25.94 -7.34 -0.81
C THR A 171 -25.09 -6.34 -1.58
N ALA A 172 -23.78 -6.29 -1.28
CA ALA A 172 -22.81 -5.50 -2.02
C ALA A 172 -21.64 -6.38 -2.45
N ILE A 173 -21.32 -6.39 -3.74
CA ILE A 173 -20.09 -7.00 -4.26
C ILE A 173 -19.07 -5.88 -4.42
N ILE A 174 -17.96 -6.00 -3.70
CA ILE A 174 -16.88 -5.03 -3.66
C ILE A 174 -15.73 -5.59 -4.48
N THR A 175 -15.36 -4.91 -5.57
CA THR A 175 -14.17 -5.26 -6.36
C THR A 175 -12.99 -4.44 -5.86
N TYR A 176 -11.89 -5.08 -5.52
CA TYR A 176 -10.66 -4.48 -5.02
C TYR A 176 -9.43 -5.06 -5.73
N ASN A 177 -8.32 -4.33 -5.74
CA ASN A 177 -7.06 -4.80 -6.33
C ASN A 177 -6.14 -5.37 -5.26
N SER A 178 -5.49 -6.50 -5.55
CA SER A 178 -4.62 -7.21 -4.61
C SER A 178 -3.25 -6.54 -4.37
N GLY A 179 -2.88 -5.55 -5.16
CA GLY A 179 -1.61 -4.83 -5.07
C GLY A 179 -0.37 -5.66 -5.39
N PRO A 180 0.81 -5.03 -5.32
CA PRO A 180 2.09 -5.63 -5.67
C PRO A 180 2.52 -6.76 -4.71
N SER A 181 3.67 -7.37 -5.02
CA SER A 181 4.20 -8.54 -4.30
C SER A 181 4.56 -8.28 -2.83
N ILE A 182 4.94 -7.04 -2.48
CA ILE A 182 5.26 -6.65 -1.09
C ILE A 182 4.04 -6.51 -0.18
N VAL A 183 2.84 -6.48 -0.77
CA VAL A 183 1.58 -6.52 -0.03
C VAL A 183 1.31 -7.95 0.39
N THR A 184 1.23 -8.20 1.68
CA THR A 184 0.98 -9.53 2.27
C THR A 184 -0.49 -9.77 2.59
N GLY A 185 -1.23 -8.69 2.80
CA GLY A 185 -2.66 -8.76 3.13
C GLY A 185 -3.44 -7.54 2.68
N ILE A 186 -4.75 -7.70 2.62
CA ILE A 186 -5.70 -6.64 2.27
C ILE A 186 -6.78 -6.60 3.35
N GLU A 187 -7.03 -5.43 3.91
CA GLU A 187 -8.18 -5.21 4.78
C GLU A 187 -9.29 -4.50 4.02
N ILE A 188 -10.48 -5.07 4.07
CA ILE A 188 -11.70 -4.46 3.53
C ILE A 188 -12.38 -3.70 4.66
N LEU A 189 -12.68 -2.44 4.38
CA LEU A 189 -13.19 -1.48 5.34
C LEU A 189 -14.57 -1.00 4.92
N PHE A 190 -15.40 -0.65 5.91
CA PHE A 190 -16.63 0.06 5.66
C PHE A 190 -16.89 1.15 6.68
N LYS A 191 -17.69 2.11 6.29
CA LYS A 191 -18.28 3.11 7.17
C LYS A 191 -19.69 3.43 6.74
N GLU A 192 -20.52 3.90 7.66
CA GLU A 192 -21.79 4.52 7.33
C GLU A 192 -21.53 5.94 6.81
N ALA A 193 -22.27 6.38 5.80
CA ALA A 193 -22.01 7.67 5.11
C ALA A 193 -22.09 8.89 6.04
N ASN A 194 -22.85 8.78 7.13
CA ASN A 194 -23.02 9.81 8.16
C ASN A 194 -22.12 9.61 9.39
N SER A 195 -21.19 8.65 9.38
CA SER A 195 -20.33 8.30 10.51
C SER A 195 -18.85 8.36 10.11
N ASN A 196 -18.02 8.78 11.04
CA ASN A 196 -16.56 8.72 10.89
C ASN A 196 -15.96 7.42 11.47
N ILE A 197 -16.79 6.52 11.99
CA ILE A 197 -16.34 5.24 12.54
C ILE A 197 -16.08 4.29 11.37
N ILE A 198 -14.82 3.91 11.20
CA ILE A 198 -14.39 2.93 10.20
C ILE A 198 -14.30 1.56 10.86
N LYS A 199 -14.86 0.56 10.20
CA LYS A 199 -14.89 -0.82 10.68
C LYS A 199 -14.19 -1.73 9.67
N ILE A 200 -13.46 -2.72 10.16
CA ILE A 200 -12.79 -3.75 9.37
C ILE A 200 -13.76 -4.90 9.19
N ILE A 201 -14.05 -5.26 7.94
CA ILE A 201 -14.92 -6.39 7.59
C ILE A 201 -14.14 -7.68 7.59
N GLU A 202 -13.01 -7.67 6.88
CA GLU A 202 -12.22 -8.87 6.61
C GLU A 202 -10.74 -8.50 6.42
N GLU A 203 -9.85 -9.34 6.93
CA GLU A 203 -8.41 -9.31 6.63
C GLU A 203 -8.10 -10.50 5.74
N ILE A 204 -7.72 -10.25 4.50
CA ILE A 204 -7.42 -11.26 3.48
C ILE A 204 -5.92 -11.44 3.41
N ASN A 205 -5.40 -12.57 3.87
CA ASN A 205 -3.99 -12.92 3.73
C ASN A 205 -3.75 -13.48 2.32
N LYS A 206 -2.87 -12.83 1.54
CA LYS A 206 -2.61 -13.21 0.14
C LYS A 206 -2.04 -14.61 0.01
N THR A 207 -1.08 -14.98 0.85
CA THR A 207 -0.42 -16.29 0.79
C THR A 207 -1.39 -17.42 1.14
N GLN A 208 -2.18 -17.24 2.21
CA GLN A 208 -3.12 -18.26 2.65
C GLN A 208 -4.27 -18.48 1.68
N ASN A 209 -4.71 -17.42 1.02
CA ASN A 209 -5.84 -17.46 0.08
C ASN A 209 -5.41 -17.64 -1.39
N GLY A 210 -4.12 -17.82 -1.67
CA GLY A 210 -3.61 -17.99 -3.04
C GLY A 210 -3.88 -16.79 -3.94
N VAL A 211 -3.88 -15.57 -3.38
CA VAL A 211 -4.16 -14.34 -4.11
C VAL A 211 -2.99 -13.94 -4.99
N VAL A 212 -3.23 -13.77 -6.27
CA VAL A 212 -2.23 -13.32 -7.26
C VAL A 212 -2.04 -11.81 -7.15
N ASN A 213 -0.81 -11.33 -7.39
CA ASN A 213 -0.47 -9.91 -7.34
C ASN A 213 -1.17 -9.11 -8.46
N ASP A 214 -1.44 -7.84 -8.20
CA ASP A 214 -2.00 -6.86 -9.13
C ASP A 214 -3.25 -7.31 -9.88
N THR A 215 -4.05 -8.15 -9.22
CA THR A 215 -5.27 -8.75 -9.78
C THR A 215 -6.49 -8.26 -9.01
N ASP A 216 -7.58 -8.05 -9.73
CA ASP A 216 -8.85 -7.65 -9.14
C ASP A 216 -9.61 -8.87 -8.59
N TYR A 217 -10.07 -8.73 -7.35
CA TYR A 217 -10.86 -9.73 -6.64
C TYR A 217 -12.18 -9.14 -6.15
N GLU A 218 -13.13 -10.00 -5.90
CA GLU A 218 -14.45 -9.62 -5.41
C GLU A 218 -14.67 -10.13 -3.99
N TYR A 219 -15.25 -9.28 -3.16
CA TYR A 219 -15.72 -9.62 -1.82
C TYR A 219 -17.22 -9.35 -1.73
N THR A 220 -17.99 -10.31 -1.27
CA THR A 220 -19.44 -10.18 -1.12
C THR A 220 -19.79 -9.86 0.34
N PHE A 221 -20.38 -8.70 0.54
CA PHE A 221 -20.86 -8.24 1.83
C PHE A 221 -22.39 -8.38 1.89
N THR A 222 -22.90 -9.13 2.87
CA THR A 222 -24.34 -9.44 2.98
C THR A 222 -24.92 -9.17 4.36
N ASP A 223 -24.13 -9.20 5.44
CA ASP A 223 -24.67 -9.27 6.79
C ASP A 223 -23.89 -8.46 7.84
N SER A 224 -24.48 -8.34 9.01
CA SER A 224 -23.86 -7.79 10.21
C SER A 224 -22.98 -8.83 10.89
N LYS A 225 -21.73 -8.92 10.49
CA LYS A 225 -20.70 -9.65 11.26
C LYS A 225 -20.26 -8.81 12.48
N ILE A 226 -19.49 -9.43 13.38
CA ILE A 226 -18.77 -8.69 14.41
C ILE A 226 -17.60 -7.99 13.72
N PHE A 227 -17.58 -6.66 13.80
CA PHE A 227 -16.57 -5.84 13.17
C PHE A 227 -15.56 -5.32 14.18
N THR A 228 -14.31 -5.22 13.79
CA THR A 228 -13.27 -4.51 14.53
C THR A 228 -13.28 -3.04 14.13
N ILE A 229 -13.30 -2.15 15.12
CA ILE A 229 -13.24 -0.71 14.86
C ILE A 229 -11.79 -0.30 14.65
N LEU A 230 -11.54 0.47 13.59
CA LEU A 230 -10.24 1.04 13.32
C LEU A 230 -9.88 2.06 14.40
N SER A 231 -8.61 2.09 14.84
CA SER A 231 -8.17 3.03 15.87
C SER A 231 -8.26 4.49 15.37
N GLU A 232 -8.47 5.44 16.27
CA GLU A 232 -8.59 6.86 15.91
C GLU A 232 -7.36 7.39 15.20
N GLY A 233 -6.16 6.97 15.60
CA GLY A 233 -4.90 7.36 14.96
C GLY A 233 -4.79 6.89 13.52
N GLU A 234 -5.38 5.75 13.18
CA GLU A 234 -5.40 5.23 11.81
C GLU A 234 -6.52 5.82 10.96
N ILE A 235 -7.65 6.17 11.56
CA ILE A 235 -8.76 6.87 10.88
C ILE A 235 -8.28 8.22 10.30
N LEU A 236 -7.43 8.93 11.05
CA LEU A 236 -6.90 10.24 10.66
C LEU A 236 -5.68 10.16 9.73
N ARG A 237 -5.17 8.97 9.45
CA ARG A 237 -4.02 8.76 8.58
C ARG A 237 -4.43 8.81 7.11
N LEU A 238 -4.43 10.01 6.55
CA LEU A 238 -4.76 10.23 5.13
C LEU A 238 -3.60 9.87 4.19
N TYR A 239 -2.38 9.88 4.70
CA TYR A 239 -1.14 9.57 3.97
C TYR A 239 -0.08 9.07 4.95
N ASP A 240 1.00 8.54 4.42
CA ASP A 240 2.13 8.08 5.23
C ASP A 240 3.07 9.25 5.55
N ASN A 241 3.47 9.39 6.83
CA ASN A 241 4.30 10.48 7.33
C ASN A 241 5.81 10.25 7.13
N VAL A 242 6.21 9.56 6.07
CA VAL A 242 7.62 9.39 5.72
C VAL A 242 8.08 10.60 4.91
N PRO A 243 9.21 11.24 5.25
CA PRO A 243 9.70 12.38 4.49
C PRO A 243 10.21 11.98 3.10
N LEU A 244 10.19 12.92 2.15
CA LEU A 244 10.74 12.71 0.82
C LEU A 244 12.25 12.45 0.88
N LEU A 245 12.98 13.26 1.66
CA LEU A 245 14.42 13.10 1.91
C LEU A 245 14.70 13.29 3.39
N ALA A 246 15.71 12.63 3.92
CA ALA A 246 16.18 12.85 5.28
C ALA A 246 17.70 12.70 5.37
N ASN A 247 18.35 13.61 6.10
CA ASN A 247 19.78 13.57 6.31
C ASN A 247 20.20 12.65 7.46
N SER A 248 19.33 12.47 8.43
CA SER A 248 19.60 11.62 9.58
C SER A 248 18.36 10.89 10.03
N GLN A 249 18.56 9.73 10.65
CA GLN A 249 17.49 8.95 11.27
C GLN A 249 17.99 8.35 12.58
N THR A 250 17.08 8.06 13.48
CA THR A 250 17.35 7.33 14.72
C THR A 250 16.12 6.58 15.18
N LEU A 251 16.33 5.53 15.97
CA LEU A 251 15.27 4.82 16.65
C LEU A 251 15.03 5.44 18.03
N MET A 252 13.80 5.80 18.33
CA MET A 252 13.40 6.24 19.65
C MET A 252 12.09 5.56 20.05
N GLY A 253 12.17 4.66 21.03
CA GLY A 253 11.06 3.76 21.33
C GLY A 253 10.74 2.88 20.12
N ASN A 254 9.45 2.77 19.77
CA ASN A 254 8.96 2.01 18.61
C ASN A 254 8.81 2.86 17.33
N ARG A 255 9.57 3.97 17.21
CA ARG A 255 9.44 4.90 16.08
C ARG A 255 10.78 5.21 15.47
N ILE A 256 10.81 5.33 14.14
CA ILE A 256 11.93 5.92 13.42
C ILE A 256 11.70 7.43 13.37
N MET A 257 12.68 8.18 13.85
CA MET A 257 12.68 9.64 13.83
C MET A 257 13.63 10.12 12.75
N TYR A 258 13.15 11.00 11.90
CA TYR A 258 13.95 11.63 10.85
C TYR A 258 14.35 13.06 11.23
N GLY A 259 15.58 13.45 10.90
CA GLY A 259 16.09 14.79 11.15
C GLY A 259 16.65 15.44 9.91
N ASN A 260 16.51 16.78 9.84
CA ASN A 260 16.90 17.59 8.68
C ASN A 260 16.34 17.00 7.38
N TYR A 261 15.02 17.00 7.29
CA TYR A 261 14.28 16.32 6.25
C TYR A 261 13.52 17.29 5.34
N VAL A 262 13.14 16.80 4.19
CA VAL A 262 12.27 17.48 3.20
C VAL A 262 10.99 16.68 3.09
N GLU A 263 9.86 17.36 3.25
CA GLU A 263 8.53 16.81 3.01
C GLU A 263 8.09 17.03 1.56
N GLY A 264 6.97 16.45 1.18
CA GLY A 264 6.31 16.70 -0.10
C GLY A 264 6.51 15.57 -1.09
N TYR A 265 5.98 14.37 -0.77
CA TYR A 265 5.71 13.38 -1.79
C TYR A 265 4.58 13.86 -2.68
N ASP A 266 4.89 14.08 -3.95
CA ASP A 266 3.88 14.28 -4.96
C ASP A 266 3.25 12.93 -5.31
N LEU A 267 1.91 12.86 -5.23
CA LEU A 267 1.18 11.73 -5.77
C LEU A 267 1.32 11.74 -7.28
N LYS A 268 1.95 10.73 -7.83
CA LYS A 268 2.08 10.54 -9.27
C LYS A 268 1.05 9.54 -9.76
N ASP A 269 0.43 9.83 -10.91
CA ASP A 269 -0.38 8.86 -11.61
C ASP A 269 0.50 7.73 -12.20
N VAL A 270 -0.14 6.72 -12.79
CA VAL A 270 0.54 5.59 -13.44
C VAL A 270 1.47 6.01 -14.60
N ASN A 271 1.35 7.24 -15.09
CA ASN A 271 2.17 7.82 -16.16
C ASN A 271 3.28 8.73 -15.60
N GLY A 272 3.39 8.87 -14.26
CA GLY A 272 4.36 9.72 -13.60
C GLY A 272 4.03 11.20 -13.56
N ASN A 273 2.81 11.61 -13.90
CA ASN A 273 2.35 12.99 -13.79
C ASN A 273 1.91 13.30 -12.34
N THR A 274 2.24 14.51 -11.85
CA THR A 274 1.84 15.07 -10.55
C THR A 274 0.53 15.84 -10.65
#